data_b55df051be850bff9e1c5cda07ff22b1
#
_entry.id   b55df051be850bff9e1c5cda07ff22b1
#
_cell.length_a   1.000
_cell.length_b   1.000
_cell.length_c   1.000
_cell.angle_alpha   90.00
_cell.angle_beta   90.00
_cell.angle_gamma   90.00
#
_symmetry.space_group_name_H-M   'P 1'
#
loop_
_entity.id
_entity.type
_entity.pdbx_description
1 polymer ?
#
loop_
_entity_poly.entity_id
_entity_poly.type
_entity_poly.pdbx_seq_one_letter_code
_entity_poly.pdbx_strand_id
1 'polypeptide(L)'
;KGVNGIETCRSGFNGAGGINTYKSTSDGYYSLAGGGATDIRLIGGNWDNLQSLLSRIIVAGGGGGGSGNSHDSIGHGGGTKGKDGISIANKYFAGGGSQFQGGLTFNSLYNGSFGVSGAGDGISGVGGGGGWYCGAGSFYAEFGGGGSGYILTKDSYKPANYSPSSKYYFSDINSVVGGNTTKQDGYAKITLLQALPFLTISSYNST
;
A
#
# COMPACT_ATOMS: atom_id res chain seq x y z
N LYS A 1 4.28 -5.76 27.78
CA LYS A 1 4.52 -4.56 28.63
C LYS A 1 6.01 -4.32 28.61
N GLY A 2 6.47 -3.34 27.79
CA GLY A 2 7.87 -2.94 27.72
C GLY A 2 8.31 -2.32 29.04
N VAL A 3 9.44 -2.76 29.54
CA VAL A 3 10.14 -2.12 30.66
C VAL A 3 10.81 -0.89 30.06
N ASN A 4 10.47 0.29 30.55
CA ASN A 4 11.00 1.60 30.17
C ASN A 4 10.46 2.27 28.89
N GLY A 5 9.21 2.10 28.51
CA GLY A 5 8.52 3.07 27.65
C GLY A 5 8.99 3.19 26.18
N ILE A 6 9.85 2.29 25.70
CA ILE A 6 10.28 2.27 24.29
C ILE A 6 9.71 0.99 23.67
N GLU A 7 8.59 1.12 23.00
CA GLU A 7 8.09 0.07 22.12
C GLU A 7 8.46 0.43 20.67
N THR A 8 9.18 -0.45 19.99
CA THR A 8 9.36 -0.33 18.54
C THR A 8 8.10 -0.83 17.85
N CYS A 9 7.29 0.06 17.30
CA CYS A 9 6.26 -0.35 16.36
C CYS A 9 6.94 -0.78 15.06
N ARG A 10 7.03 -2.08 14.87
CA ARG A 10 7.54 -2.64 13.61
C ARG A 10 6.60 -2.24 12.48
N SER A 11 7.17 -2.03 11.30
CA SER A 11 6.38 -1.87 10.08
C SER A 11 5.44 -3.05 9.92
N GLY A 12 4.25 -2.79 9.44
CA GLY A 12 3.37 -3.83 8.96
C GLY A 12 4.04 -4.62 7.83
N PHE A 13 3.56 -5.82 7.59
CA PHE A 13 3.99 -6.65 6.47
C PHE A 13 3.70 -5.96 5.13
N ASN A 14 4.46 -6.32 4.08
CA ASN A 14 4.21 -5.93 2.69
C ASN A 14 4.20 -4.41 2.44
N GLY A 15 5.32 -3.79 2.75
CA GLY A 15 5.62 -2.42 2.36
C GLY A 15 5.11 -1.33 3.29
N ALA A 16 4.50 -1.65 4.42
CA ALA A 16 4.08 -0.65 5.39
C ALA A 16 5.25 0.08 6.05
N GLY A 17 5.14 1.37 6.22
CA GLY A 17 6.11 2.19 6.93
C GLY A 17 6.07 1.96 8.43
N GLY A 18 7.23 1.72 9.00
CA GLY A 18 7.41 1.61 10.45
C GLY A 18 7.63 2.96 11.10
N ILE A 19 7.75 2.93 12.42
CA ILE A 19 8.32 4.00 13.22
C ILE A 19 9.59 3.48 13.88
N ASN A 20 10.66 4.26 13.85
CA ASN A 20 11.96 3.80 14.36
C ASN A 20 12.02 3.73 15.88
N THR A 21 11.28 4.60 16.56
CA THR A 21 11.17 4.59 18.02
C THR A 21 9.81 5.14 18.44
N TYR A 22 9.22 4.48 19.38
CA TYR A 22 8.05 4.99 20.09
C TYR A 22 8.52 5.66 21.37
N LYS A 23 8.24 6.94 21.53
CA LYS A 23 8.38 7.61 22.79
C LYS A 23 6.98 7.98 23.28
N SER A 24 6.50 7.25 24.31
CA SER A 24 5.37 7.75 25.09
C SER A 24 5.82 9.06 25.71
N THR A 25 5.29 10.15 25.24
CA THR A 25 5.33 11.38 26.03
C THR A 25 4.31 11.25 27.16
N SER A 26 4.56 11.86 28.30
CA SER A 26 3.62 11.94 29.42
C SER A 26 2.22 12.43 29.03
N ASP A 27 2.07 12.93 27.81
CA ASP A 27 0.88 13.58 27.27
C ASP A 27 -0.01 12.66 26.41
N GLY A 28 0.29 11.36 26.35
CA GLY A 28 -0.59 10.36 25.71
C GLY A 28 -0.60 10.34 24.16
N TYR A 29 0.38 10.95 23.50
CA TYR A 29 0.51 10.88 22.04
C TYR A 29 1.17 9.56 21.63
N TYR A 30 0.56 8.88 20.68
CA TYR A 30 1.04 7.62 20.12
C TYR A 30 1.28 7.79 18.62
N SER A 31 2.43 7.33 18.13
CA SER A 31 2.70 7.22 16.70
C SER A 31 2.45 5.78 16.24
N LEU A 32 1.76 5.61 15.13
CA LEU A 32 1.40 4.31 14.59
C LEU A 32 2.10 4.04 13.26
N ALA A 33 2.46 2.79 13.03
CA ALA A 33 2.91 2.31 11.74
C ALA A 33 1.75 2.35 10.72
N GLY A 34 2.07 2.43 9.44
CA GLY A 34 1.09 2.26 8.38
C GLY A 34 0.62 0.82 8.24
N GLY A 35 -0.49 0.62 7.54
CA GLY A 35 -0.99 -0.69 7.14
C GLY A 35 -0.25 -1.24 5.93
N GLY A 36 -0.04 -2.56 5.86
CA GLY A 36 0.56 -3.25 4.72
C GLY A 36 -0.40 -3.35 3.53
N ALA A 37 0.16 -3.59 2.34
CA ALA A 37 -0.64 -3.94 1.18
C ALA A 37 -1.07 -5.41 1.23
N THR A 38 -2.16 -5.72 0.53
CA THR A 38 -2.53 -7.09 0.15
C THR A 38 -2.34 -7.24 -1.34
N ASP A 39 -1.57 -8.23 -1.79
CA ASP A 39 -1.31 -8.38 -3.22
C ASP A 39 -1.33 -9.84 -3.70
N ILE A 40 -1.45 -9.98 -5.03
CA ILE A 40 -1.30 -11.26 -5.74
C ILE A 40 -0.11 -11.13 -6.67
N ARG A 41 0.85 -12.06 -6.53
CA ARG A 41 2.11 -12.12 -7.26
C ARG A 41 2.24 -13.42 -8.04
N LEU A 42 2.86 -13.35 -9.21
CA LEU A 42 3.16 -14.54 -10.02
C LEU A 42 4.49 -15.20 -9.63
N ILE A 43 5.36 -14.43 -8.99
CA ILE A 43 6.68 -14.90 -8.50
C ILE A 43 6.69 -14.79 -6.97
N GLY A 44 6.94 -15.91 -6.29
CA GLY A 44 7.10 -15.94 -4.84
C GLY A 44 8.41 -15.25 -4.41
N GLY A 45 8.55 -15.05 -3.11
CA GLY A 45 9.75 -14.46 -2.51
C GLY A 45 9.42 -13.65 -1.25
N ASN A 46 10.44 -13.07 -0.64
CA ASN A 46 10.24 -12.12 0.44
C ASN A 46 9.41 -10.93 -0.04
N TRP A 47 8.67 -10.30 0.87
CA TRP A 47 7.74 -9.23 0.52
C TRP A 47 8.43 -8.03 -0.16
N ASP A 48 9.70 -7.77 0.10
CA ASP A 48 10.52 -6.69 -0.43
C ASP A 48 11.39 -7.11 -1.65
N ASN A 49 11.31 -8.36 -2.08
CA ASN A 49 12.06 -8.83 -3.25
C ASN A 49 11.55 -8.14 -4.51
N LEU A 50 12.44 -7.41 -5.21
CA LEU A 50 12.08 -6.60 -6.37
C LEU A 50 11.45 -7.43 -7.51
N GLN A 51 11.96 -8.63 -7.79
CA GLN A 51 11.41 -9.49 -8.85
C GLN A 51 9.99 -9.95 -8.50
N SER A 52 9.76 -10.28 -7.24
CA SER A 52 8.44 -10.61 -6.72
C SER A 52 7.49 -9.40 -6.78
N LEU A 53 7.95 -8.20 -6.38
CA LEU A 53 7.18 -6.95 -6.51
C LEU A 53 6.83 -6.61 -7.96
N LEU A 54 7.73 -6.85 -8.92
CA LEU A 54 7.50 -6.64 -10.35
C LEU A 54 6.58 -7.70 -10.99
N SER A 55 6.16 -8.71 -10.25
CA SER A 55 5.22 -9.74 -10.69
C SER A 55 3.79 -9.57 -10.15
N ARG A 56 3.52 -8.48 -9.44
CA ARG A 56 2.20 -8.21 -8.84
C ARG A 56 1.16 -7.92 -9.93
N ILE A 57 0.02 -8.61 -9.85
CA ILE A 57 -1.10 -8.44 -10.80
C ILE A 57 -2.30 -7.73 -10.17
N ILE A 58 -2.45 -7.82 -8.84
CA ILE A 58 -3.44 -7.08 -8.06
C ILE A 58 -2.76 -6.58 -6.80
N VAL A 59 -3.04 -5.34 -6.39
CA VAL A 59 -2.61 -4.75 -5.13
C VAL A 59 -3.77 -3.95 -4.52
N ALA A 60 -4.10 -4.25 -3.27
CA ALA A 60 -4.93 -3.40 -2.43
C ALA A 60 -4.00 -2.61 -1.48
N GLY A 61 -4.06 -1.30 -1.57
CA GLY A 61 -3.20 -0.43 -0.76
C GLY A 61 -3.67 -0.33 0.69
N GLY A 62 -2.72 -0.27 1.61
CA GLY A 62 -2.94 -0.03 3.03
C GLY A 62 -3.03 1.45 3.38
N GLY A 63 -3.67 1.78 4.48
CA GLY A 63 -3.74 3.14 5.02
C GLY A 63 -2.44 3.58 5.69
N GLY A 64 -2.19 4.88 5.74
CA GLY A 64 -1.14 5.46 6.55
C GLY A 64 -1.37 5.29 8.04
N GLY A 65 -0.34 5.45 8.83
CA GLY A 65 -0.43 5.52 10.29
C GLY A 65 -1.04 6.83 10.77
N GLY A 66 -1.47 6.87 11.99
CA GLY A 66 -1.96 8.06 12.66
C GLY A 66 -1.34 8.26 14.04
N SER A 67 -1.49 9.44 14.60
CA SER A 67 -1.13 9.71 15.98
C SER A 67 -2.25 10.47 16.71
N GLY A 68 -2.36 10.30 18.02
CA GLY A 68 -3.27 11.07 18.86
C GLY A 68 -4.77 10.82 18.59
N ASN A 69 -5.58 11.81 18.92
CA ASN A 69 -7.03 11.70 19.04
C ASN A 69 -7.83 12.12 17.78
N SER A 70 -7.19 12.47 16.69
CA SER A 70 -7.92 12.91 15.49
C SER A 70 -7.90 11.84 14.40
N HIS A 71 -9.08 11.47 13.96
CA HIS A 71 -9.30 10.39 12.99
C HIS A 71 -9.51 10.89 11.56
N ASP A 72 -9.70 12.19 11.36
CA ASP A 72 -10.31 12.72 10.12
C ASP A 72 -9.32 12.96 8.98
N SER A 73 -8.02 12.79 9.20
CA SER A 73 -6.98 13.17 8.22
C SER A 73 -6.01 12.05 7.86
N ILE A 74 -6.32 10.81 8.23
CA ILE A 74 -5.51 9.63 7.90
C ILE A 74 -5.57 9.36 6.39
N GLY A 75 -4.43 9.12 5.76
CA GLY A 75 -4.35 8.72 4.37
C GLY A 75 -4.90 7.32 4.13
N HIS A 76 -6.08 7.20 3.53
CA HIS A 76 -6.66 5.89 3.18
C HIS A 76 -5.92 5.25 2.01
N GLY A 77 -5.76 3.94 2.05
CA GLY A 77 -5.19 3.17 0.94
C GLY A 77 -6.23 2.81 -0.13
N GLY A 78 -5.75 2.30 -1.25
CA GLY A 78 -6.57 1.79 -2.34
C GLY A 78 -6.85 2.81 -3.45
N GLY A 79 -7.68 2.40 -4.42
CA GLY A 79 -7.90 3.20 -5.61
C GLY A 79 -6.64 3.34 -6.49
N THR A 80 -6.70 4.20 -7.49
CA THR A 80 -5.53 4.52 -8.34
C THR A 80 -4.55 5.47 -7.67
N LYS A 81 -4.97 6.14 -6.60
CA LYS A 81 -4.15 6.99 -5.73
C LYS A 81 -4.63 6.81 -4.29
N GLY A 82 -3.70 6.51 -3.38
CA GLY A 82 -3.94 6.59 -1.95
C GLY A 82 -4.20 8.04 -1.53
N LYS A 83 -4.95 8.26 -0.48
CA LYS A 83 -5.18 9.61 0.04
C LYS A 83 -3.97 10.14 0.79
N ASP A 84 -3.81 11.45 0.73
CA ASP A 84 -2.81 12.15 1.52
C ASP A 84 -3.21 12.15 3.01
N GLY A 85 -2.24 11.99 3.90
CA GLY A 85 -2.39 12.28 5.31
C GLY A 85 -2.15 13.76 5.55
N ILE A 86 -3.06 14.44 6.25
CA ILE A 86 -3.03 15.89 6.44
C ILE A 86 -3.04 16.22 7.92
N SER A 87 -2.09 17.02 8.37
CA SER A 87 -2.09 17.58 9.72
C SER A 87 -3.14 18.67 9.87
N ILE A 88 -3.84 18.71 11.01
CA ILE A 88 -4.86 19.74 11.33
C ILE A 88 -4.31 21.17 11.19
N ALA A 89 -3.02 21.35 11.43
CA ALA A 89 -2.38 22.65 11.25
C ALA A 89 -2.07 23.00 9.79
N ASN A 90 -2.41 22.15 8.82
CA ASN A 90 -2.15 22.30 7.37
C ASN A 90 -0.69 22.61 6.99
N LYS A 91 0.25 22.42 7.93
CA LYS A 91 1.66 22.71 7.70
C LYS A 91 2.42 21.53 7.08
N TYR A 92 1.98 20.32 7.35
CA TYR A 92 2.68 19.12 6.94
C TYR A 92 1.69 18.15 6.31
N PHE A 93 2.08 17.57 5.20
CA PHE A 93 1.33 16.52 4.54
C PHE A 93 2.25 15.33 4.27
N ALA A 94 1.69 14.14 4.27
CA ALA A 94 2.31 12.94 3.80
C ALA A 94 1.51 12.42 2.60
N GLY A 95 2.07 12.54 1.41
CA GLY A 95 1.37 12.21 0.16
C GLY A 95 1.01 10.73 0.06
N GLY A 96 -0.13 10.44 -0.53
CA GLY A 96 -0.51 9.09 -0.94
C GLY A 96 0.26 8.62 -2.18
N GLY A 97 0.51 7.31 -2.27
CA GLY A 97 1.08 6.68 -3.46
C GLY A 97 0.14 6.77 -4.67
N SER A 98 0.69 6.83 -5.87
CA SER A 98 -0.05 6.87 -7.14
C SER A 98 0.25 5.63 -8.00
N GLN A 99 -0.14 5.65 -9.28
CA GLN A 99 0.23 4.59 -10.23
C GLN A 99 1.69 4.67 -10.69
N PHE A 100 2.34 5.82 -10.51
CA PHE A 100 3.65 6.12 -11.11
C PHE A 100 4.71 6.51 -10.08
N GLN A 101 4.29 6.91 -8.89
CA GLN A 101 5.16 7.52 -7.92
C GLN A 101 4.67 7.26 -6.49
N GLY A 102 5.62 7.04 -5.59
CA GLY A 102 5.35 7.00 -4.15
C GLY A 102 4.88 8.34 -3.62
N GLY A 103 4.22 8.32 -2.48
CA GLY A 103 3.81 9.53 -1.80
C GLY A 103 5.02 10.40 -1.45
N LEU A 104 4.88 11.70 -1.62
CA LEU A 104 5.93 12.67 -1.30
C LEU A 104 5.59 13.42 -0.02
N THR A 105 6.62 13.86 0.67
CA THR A 105 6.52 14.81 1.78
C THR A 105 7.66 15.82 1.68
N PHE A 106 7.64 16.86 2.50
CA PHE A 106 8.64 17.92 2.45
C PHE A 106 10.08 17.44 2.71
N ASN A 107 10.26 16.32 3.40
CA ASN A 107 11.57 15.69 3.60
C ASN A 107 11.61 14.35 2.85
N SER A 108 12.40 14.27 1.80
CA SER A 108 12.49 13.11 0.91
C SER A 108 12.90 11.80 1.61
N LEU A 109 13.47 11.86 2.81
CA LEU A 109 13.79 10.67 3.61
C LEU A 109 12.55 9.86 4.00
N TYR A 110 11.39 10.50 4.04
CA TYR A 110 10.12 9.88 4.42
C TYR A 110 9.20 9.63 3.23
N ASN A 111 9.68 9.80 2.01
CA ASN A 111 8.91 9.51 0.81
C ASN A 111 8.63 8.02 0.68
N GLY A 112 7.46 7.72 0.14
CA GLY A 112 7.14 6.37 -0.33
C GLY A 112 7.79 6.05 -1.66
N SER A 113 7.85 4.77 -2.00
CA SER A 113 8.41 4.27 -3.25
C SER A 113 7.63 3.05 -3.76
N PHE A 114 8.12 2.40 -4.81
CA PHE A 114 7.54 1.15 -5.31
C PHE A 114 7.72 0.02 -4.30
N GLY A 115 6.62 -0.41 -3.70
CA GLY A 115 6.57 -1.51 -2.73
C GLY A 115 7.15 -1.21 -1.34
N VAL A 116 7.63 0.01 -1.09
CA VAL A 116 8.18 0.41 0.21
C VAL A 116 7.67 1.79 0.60
N SER A 117 7.06 1.92 1.75
CA SER A 117 6.55 3.20 2.24
C SER A 117 7.58 3.97 3.07
N GLY A 118 7.34 5.25 3.19
CA GLY A 118 8.10 6.09 4.09
C GLY A 118 7.88 5.69 5.56
N ALA A 119 8.95 5.68 6.34
CA ALA A 119 8.87 5.51 7.78
C ALA A 119 8.56 6.84 8.47
N GLY A 120 8.10 6.80 9.71
CA GLY A 120 8.04 7.98 10.57
C GLY A 120 9.42 8.37 11.11
N ASP A 121 9.56 9.60 11.57
CA ASP A 121 10.81 10.17 12.08
C ASP A 121 11.29 9.58 13.43
N GLY A 122 10.48 8.76 14.05
CA GLY A 122 10.78 8.13 15.33
C GLY A 122 10.58 9.04 16.56
N ILE A 123 10.12 10.28 16.36
CA ILE A 123 9.80 11.20 17.47
C ILE A 123 8.27 11.36 17.59
N SER A 124 7.65 11.81 16.53
CA SER A 124 6.19 12.01 16.45
C SER A 124 5.62 11.68 15.06
N GLY A 125 6.49 11.34 14.11
CA GLY A 125 6.08 10.95 12.78
C GLY A 125 5.51 9.54 12.73
N VAL A 126 4.65 9.29 11.76
CA VAL A 126 3.94 8.02 11.55
C VAL A 126 4.33 7.40 10.21
N GLY A 127 4.15 6.09 10.08
CA GLY A 127 4.49 5.37 8.85
C GLY A 127 3.45 5.57 7.74
N GLY A 128 3.90 5.52 6.48
CA GLY A 128 3.01 5.49 5.32
C GLY A 128 2.42 4.10 5.06
N GLY A 129 1.33 4.03 4.30
CA GLY A 129 0.69 2.78 3.90
C GLY A 129 1.40 2.08 2.74
N GLY A 130 1.44 0.74 2.79
CA GLY A 130 1.93 -0.11 1.71
C GLY A 130 1.03 -0.05 0.48
N GLY A 131 1.56 -0.31 -0.72
CA GLY A 131 0.77 -0.27 -1.94
C GLY A 131 1.57 -0.67 -3.18
N TRP A 132 0.95 -0.46 -4.36
CA TRP A 132 1.66 -0.53 -5.64
C TRP A 132 2.81 0.47 -5.64
N TYR A 133 2.49 1.74 -5.50
CA TYR A 133 3.40 2.72 -4.91
C TYR A 133 2.87 3.07 -3.52
N CYS A 134 3.76 3.13 -2.57
CA CYS A 134 3.43 3.29 -1.17
C CYS A 134 3.28 4.75 -0.78
N GLY A 135 2.57 5.02 0.30
CA GLY A 135 2.43 6.34 0.86
C GLY A 135 3.69 6.84 1.55
N ALA A 136 3.81 8.15 1.70
CA ALA A 136 4.85 8.77 2.51
C ALA A 136 4.60 8.56 4.00
N GLY A 137 5.66 8.41 4.76
CA GLY A 137 5.65 8.63 6.20
C GLY A 137 5.65 10.12 6.53
N SER A 138 5.75 10.44 7.79
CA SER A 138 5.73 11.82 8.21
C SER A 138 6.86 12.18 9.17
N PHE A 139 7.18 13.46 9.18
CA PHE A 139 8.05 14.13 10.14
C PHE A 139 7.21 15.18 10.86
N TYR A 140 7.05 15.06 12.15
CA TYR A 140 6.16 15.94 12.94
C TYR A 140 4.72 16.04 12.42
N ALA A 141 4.27 15.13 11.56
CA ALA A 141 2.90 15.10 11.10
C ALA A 141 2.15 13.95 11.76
N GLU A 142 0.90 14.20 12.05
CA GLU A 142 0.05 13.26 12.79
C GLU A 142 -0.44 12.10 11.91
N PHE A 143 -0.26 12.19 10.57
CA PHE A 143 -0.87 11.25 9.63
C PHE A 143 0.05 10.89 8.47
N GLY A 144 0.17 9.59 8.19
CA GLY A 144 0.85 9.06 7.01
C GLY A 144 -0.06 9.01 5.79
N GLY A 145 0.53 9.07 4.59
CA GLY A 145 -0.17 8.86 3.33
C GLY A 145 -0.55 7.41 3.09
N GLY A 146 -1.66 7.15 2.42
CA GLY A 146 -2.08 5.81 2.02
C GLY A 146 -1.34 5.29 0.79
N GLY A 147 -1.22 3.97 0.64
CA GLY A 147 -0.67 3.35 -0.56
C GLY A 147 -1.71 3.22 -1.67
N SER A 148 -1.28 3.24 -2.94
CA SER A 148 -2.17 3.03 -4.08
C SER A 148 -2.49 1.55 -4.27
N GLY A 149 -3.68 1.27 -4.79
CA GLY A 149 -4.03 -0.01 -5.36
C GLY A 149 -3.50 -0.15 -6.79
N TYR A 150 -3.56 -1.37 -7.32
CA TYR A 150 -3.21 -1.70 -8.70
C TYR A 150 -4.01 -2.90 -9.19
N ILE A 151 -4.40 -2.85 -10.46
CA ILE A 151 -4.95 -4.02 -11.17
C ILE A 151 -4.32 -4.02 -12.56
N LEU A 152 -3.77 -5.18 -12.94
CA LEU A 152 -3.13 -5.38 -14.23
C LEU A 152 -4.17 -5.43 -15.35
N THR A 153 -4.19 -4.41 -16.19
CA THR A 153 -5.00 -4.36 -17.42
C THR A 153 -4.11 -4.07 -18.63
N LYS A 154 -4.71 -4.02 -19.80
CA LYS A 154 -4.01 -3.58 -21.01
C LYS A 154 -3.39 -2.20 -20.83
N ASP A 155 -4.13 -1.28 -20.21
CA ASP A 155 -3.79 0.15 -20.12
C ASP A 155 -3.16 0.58 -18.79
N SER A 156 -3.08 -0.34 -17.80
CA SER A 156 -2.41 -0.03 -16.54
C SER A 156 -0.92 0.22 -16.74
N TYR A 157 -0.36 1.12 -15.95
CA TYR A 157 1.08 1.40 -15.96
C TYR A 157 1.91 0.16 -15.61
N LYS A 158 2.98 -0.04 -16.34
CA LYS A 158 3.94 -1.13 -16.15
C LYS A 158 5.34 -0.54 -16.00
N PRO A 159 5.96 -0.63 -14.82
CA PRO A 159 7.31 -0.13 -14.62
C PRO A 159 8.33 -0.94 -15.46
N ALA A 160 9.54 -0.42 -15.59
CA ALA A 160 10.63 -1.15 -16.23
C ALA A 160 10.83 -2.54 -15.59
N ASN A 161 11.07 -3.55 -16.41
CA ASN A 161 11.24 -4.95 -16.01
C ASN A 161 9.99 -5.61 -15.39
N TYR A 162 8.81 -5.03 -15.56
CA TYR A 162 7.56 -5.65 -15.14
C TYR A 162 7.35 -6.98 -15.88
N SER A 163 7.12 -8.07 -15.15
CA SER A 163 7.21 -9.43 -15.70
C SER A 163 5.90 -10.04 -16.21
N PRO A 164 4.70 -9.72 -15.68
CA PRO A 164 3.46 -10.35 -16.13
C PRO A 164 3.10 -10.02 -17.56
N SER A 165 2.73 -11.04 -18.33
CA SER A 165 2.29 -10.90 -19.73
C SER A 165 0.79 -10.60 -19.87
N SER A 166 0.37 -10.29 -21.08
CA SER A 166 -1.04 -9.97 -21.41
C SER A 166 -2.05 -11.08 -21.09
N LYS A 167 -1.61 -12.32 -20.93
CA LYS A 167 -2.48 -13.43 -20.50
C LYS A 167 -3.09 -13.25 -19.09
N TYR A 168 -2.52 -12.34 -18.30
CA TYR A 168 -2.98 -12.03 -16.95
C TYR A 168 -3.78 -10.73 -16.87
N TYR A 169 -4.13 -10.12 -18.00
CA TYR A 169 -4.94 -8.90 -18.02
C TYR A 169 -6.35 -9.17 -17.53
N PHE A 170 -6.79 -8.33 -16.61
CA PHE A 170 -8.18 -8.30 -16.16
C PHE A 170 -9.01 -7.37 -17.05
N SER A 171 -10.25 -7.77 -17.27
CA SER A 171 -11.36 -6.94 -17.76
C SER A 171 -12.32 -6.68 -16.59
N ASP A 172 -13.25 -5.77 -16.75
CA ASP A 172 -14.34 -5.52 -15.78
C ASP A 172 -13.82 -5.29 -14.36
N ILE A 173 -12.85 -4.41 -14.24
CA ILE A 173 -12.20 -4.09 -12.98
C ILE A 173 -13.03 -3.11 -12.15
N ASN A 174 -13.00 -3.29 -10.84
CA ASN A 174 -13.47 -2.32 -9.88
C ASN A 174 -12.38 -2.08 -8.82
N SER A 175 -12.03 -0.81 -8.59
CA SER A 175 -11.04 -0.41 -7.59
C SER A 175 -11.59 0.76 -6.79
N VAL A 176 -11.69 0.59 -5.49
CA VAL A 176 -12.28 1.57 -4.58
C VAL A 176 -11.24 2.02 -3.57
N VAL A 177 -11.25 3.30 -3.26
CA VAL A 177 -10.47 3.85 -2.15
C VAL A 177 -11.06 3.32 -0.84
N GLY A 178 -10.21 2.89 0.08
CA GLY A 178 -10.63 2.47 1.40
C GLY A 178 -11.34 3.59 2.16
N GLY A 179 -12.29 3.23 2.99
CA GLY A 179 -13.01 4.13 3.88
C GLY A 179 -12.62 3.90 5.33
N ASN A 180 -12.79 4.93 6.17
CA ASN A 180 -12.42 4.90 7.59
C ASN A 180 -13.47 4.17 8.46
N THR A 181 -14.24 3.25 7.93
CA THR A 181 -15.42 2.77 8.64
C THR A 181 -15.23 1.54 9.50
N THR A 182 -14.14 0.79 9.32
CA THR A 182 -13.89 -0.43 10.12
C THR A 182 -12.42 -0.84 10.09
N LYS A 183 -11.98 -1.51 11.14
CA LYS A 183 -10.68 -2.21 11.22
C LYS A 183 -10.71 -3.43 10.30
N GLN A 184 -10.64 -3.23 8.98
CA GLN A 184 -10.64 -4.32 8.01
C GLN A 184 -9.31 -4.43 7.31
N ASP A 185 -8.86 -5.67 7.17
CA ASP A 185 -7.73 -6.00 6.33
C ASP A 185 -8.07 -5.75 4.85
N GLY A 186 -7.04 -5.42 4.05
CA GLY A 186 -7.20 -5.36 2.60
C GLY A 186 -7.54 -6.73 2.02
N TYR A 187 -8.36 -6.76 0.98
CA TYR A 187 -8.64 -7.99 0.26
C TYR A 187 -8.57 -7.78 -1.25
N ALA A 188 -8.28 -8.87 -1.97
CA ALA A 188 -8.38 -8.92 -3.42
C ALA A 188 -9.21 -10.13 -3.81
N LYS A 189 -10.14 -9.94 -4.77
CA LYS A 189 -10.99 -11.01 -5.30
C LYS A 189 -10.83 -11.13 -6.81
N ILE A 190 -10.60 -12.35 -7.29
CA ILE A 190 -10.64 -12.71 -8.71
C ILE A 190 -11.87 -13.58 -8.94
N THR A 191 -12.69 -13.20 -9.90
CA THR A 191 -13.85 -14.00 -10.32
C THR A 191 -13.67 -14.40 -11.77
N LEU A 192 -13.74 -15.70 -12.06
CA LEU A 192 -13.80 -16.21 -13.43
C LEU A 192 -15.22 -15.97 -13.95
N LEU A 193 -15.35 -15.10 -14.96
CA LEU A 193 -16.66 -14.76 -15.52
C LEU A 193 -17.17 -15.83 -16.50
N GLN A 194 -16.24 -16.47 -17.25
CA GLN A 194 -16.58 -17.54 -18.18
C GLN A 194 -15.37 -18.46 -18.39
N ALA A 195 -15.60 -19.77 -18.26
CA ALA A 195 -14.67 -20.75 -18.76
C ALA A 195 -14.93 -20.92 -20.28
N LEU A 196 -13.93 -20.72 -21.12
CA LEU A 196 -14.04 -21.09 -22.54
C LEU A 196 -14.26 -22.60 -22.59
N PRO A 197 -15.30 -23.10 -23.30
CA PRO A 197 -15.44 -24.51 -23.54
C PRO A 197 -14.20 -25.02 -24.26
N PHE A 198 -13.61 -26.11 -23.79
CA PHE A 198 -12.55 -26.79 -24.53
C PHE A 198 -13.13 -27.17 -25.90
N LEU A 199 -12.61 -26.59 -26.96
CA LEU A 199 -12.86 -27.07 -28.32
C LEU A 199 -12.14 -28.44 -28.43
N THR A 200 -12.90 -29.49 -28.26
CA THR A 200 -12.47 -30.83 -28.67
C THR A 200 -12.40 -30.82 -30.21
N ILE A 201 -11.22 -30.69 -30.75
CA ILE A 201 -10.98 -30.93 -32.19
C ILE A 201 -11.06 -32.43 -32.36
N SER A 202 -12.23 -32.94 -32.77
CA SER A 202 -12.35 -34.28 -33.28
C SER A 202 -11.65 -34.31 -34.64
N SER A 203 -10.50 -34.95 -34.73
CA SER A 203 -9.88 -35.27 -36.04
C SER A 203 -10.80 -36.21 -36.80
N TYR A 204 -11.43 -35.73 -37.86
CA TYR A 204 -12.05 -36.60 -38.83
C TYR A 204 -10.94 -37.23 -39.66
N ASN A 205 -10.68 -38.53 -39.43
CA ASN A 205 -9.95 -39.34 -40.40
C ASN A 205 -10.91 -39.73 -41.53
N SER A 206 -10.77 -39.08 -42.69
CA SER A 206 -11.38 -39.59 -43.92
C SER A 206 -10.56 -40.79 -44.41
N THR A 207 -11.21 -41.94 -44.43
CA THR A 207 -10.76 -43.15 -45.16
C THR A 207 -10.98 -42.97 -46.62
#